data_505f3924312c2b92b6f39014ea027704
#
_entry.id   505f3924312c2b92b6f39014ea027704
#
_cell.length_a   1.000
_cell.length_b   1.000
_cell.length_c   1.000
_cell.angle_alpha   90.00
_cell.angle_beta   90.00
_cell.angle_gamma   90.00
#
_symmetry.space_group_name_H-M   'P 1'
#
loop_
_entity.id
_entity.type
_entity.pdbx_description
1 polymer ?
#
loop_
_entity_poly.entity_id
_entity_poly.type
_entity_poly.pdbx_seq_one_letter_code
_entity_poly.pdbx_strand_id
1 'polypeptide(L)'
;VTALRLPVGMPDGLTYPPVGIDALLSGAARRYRDRVALLDGDLSLTYAQLHDHALRVAHGLRRHGIRRGDAVALCQPNSAWFTVTYFGSLLAGAVVAPINPTLPPAAIRDQLDEVGATAAIVHASTAPLIEAAAAPTVGLVVAVPATAAAPAPGEPTSPTVPLDELLTFEPEPAQPISPDDLAHLSFTGGTTGRSKAVRVLHRNVVANALQMATWRSGTVPVVDDGAVHLEEVPGARTGFMSPLGQACAVTVAPLFHAMGLVTQNLNVIIGGTSVIMGRFDPARFLDLVEEHRATQLSGSPAFFHALLASPALAGREFTSVRSLTSGAAPIDTSTLEALRAPFPHAIVVESYGLTEATMGLCSGLLDAGDPTPVGSVGVPVFDTEIEIRDPSDPGAIVPTGEVGELYARGPQIADGYLGHPELTAAQFRDGWLLTGDLARRDERGNIYIVGRAKDMLIYKGYNVYPGQLEEILATHPSVAQSAVIGVPAGDAGEIPVAYVVPTTGTVPDADTAEQLLDHVAAQVAPYQKVREVHFTDALPTSAAGKILKTELRRNHRPAVSR
;
A
#
# COMPACT_ATOMS: atom_id res chain seq x y z
N VAL A 1 1.19 26.34 14.36
CA VAL A 1 0.89 25.43 13.23
C VAL A 1 1.84 25.83 12.11
N THR A 2 2.81 24.99 11.78
CA THR A 2 3.71 25.19 10.64
C THR A 2 2.85 25.20 9.38
N ALA A 3 3.00 26.21 8.50
CA ALA A 3 2.24 26.27 7.25
C ALA A 3 2.45 24.95 6.47
N LEU A 4 1.37 24.37 5.97
CA LEU A 4 1.42 23.15 5.18
C LEU A 4 2.27 23.40 3.94
N ARG A 5 3.29 22.57 3.71
CA ARG A 5 4.15 22.68 2.53
C ARG A 5 3.50 21.89 1.39
N LEU A 6 2.96 22.63 0.43
CA LEU A 6 2.25 22.07 -0.72
C LEU A 6 3.08 22.19 -2.00
N PRO A 7 2.80 21.40 -3.04
CA PRO A 7 3.39 21.57 -4.36
C PRO A 7 3.14 23.00 -4.88
N VAL A 8 4.15 23.62 -5.47
CA VAL A 8 4.12 25.04 -5.87
C VAL A 8 3.04 25.31 -6.91
N GLY A 9 2.20 26.32 -6.63
CA GLY A 9 1.10 26.74 -7.50
C GLY A 9 -0.21 26.00 -7.27
N MET A 10 -0.23 25.07 -6.31
CA MET A 10 -1.45 24.38 -5.92
C MET A 10 -2.24 25.18 -4.86
N PRO A 11 -3.58 24.99 -4.78
CA PRO A 11 -4.39 25.61 -3.73
C PRO A 11 -4.02 25.05 -2.34
N ASP A 12 -4.38 25.79 -1.29
CA ASP A 12 -4.09 25.39 0.11
C ASP A 12 -4.89 24.16 0.57
N GLY A 13 -5.95 23.78 -0.12
CA GLY A 13 -6.79 22.61 0.14
C GLY A 13 -7.60 22.22 -1.09
N LEU A 14 -8.27 21.07 -1.03
CA LEU A 14 -9.11 20.53 -2.10
C LEU A 14 -10.58 20.57 -1.72
N THR A 15 -11.44 20.68 -2.73
CA THR A 15 -12.86 20.43 -2.57
C THR A 15 -13.15 18.98 -2.90
N TYR A 16 -13.67 18.22 -1.94
CA TYR A 16 -14.04 16.81 -2.12
C TYR A 16 -15.52 16.75 -2.47
N PRO A 17 -15.87 16.26 -3.69
CA PRO A 17 -17.26 16.13 -4.06
C PRO A 17 -17.94 15.02 -3.23
N PRO A 18 -19.22 15.22 -2.84
CA PRO A 18 -19.98 14.22 -2.08
C PRO A 18 -20.52 13.12 -3.00
N VAL A 19 -19.61 12.33 -3.60
CA VAL A 19 -19.89 11.27 -4.57
C VAL A 19 -19.31 9.93 -4.15
N GLY A 20 -19.76 8.86 -4.78
CA GLY A 20 -19.14 7.54 -4.67
C GLY A 20 -17.94 7.39 -5.63
N ILE A 21 -17.22 6.27 -5.49
CA ILE A 21 -16.06 5.94 -6.34
C ILE A 21 -16.46 5.78 -7.81
N ASP A 22 -17.69 5.37 -8.09
CA ASP A 22 -18.27 5.27 -9.42
C ASP A 22 -18.13 6.56 -10.24
N ALA A 23 -18.21 7.73 -9.58
CA ALA A 23 -18.01 9.03 -10.20
C ALA A 23 -16.59 9.22 -10.76
N LEU A 24 -15.57 8.59 -10.16
CA LEU A 24 -14.21 8.64 -10.67
C LEU A 24 -14.08 7.84 -11.98
N LEU A 25 -14.65 6.62 -12.02
CA LEU A 25 -14.63 5.79 -13.22
C LEU A 25 -15.45 6.39 -14.36
N SER A 26 -16.65 6.89 -14.08
CA SER A 26 -17.51 7.50 -15.10
C SER A 26 -16.89 8.77 -15.67
N GLY A 27 -16.24 9.60 -14.85
CA GLY A 27 -15.49 10.78 -15.30
C GLY A 27 -14.31 10.41 -16.19
N ALA A 28 -13.53 9.42 -15.77
CA ALA A 28 -12.41 8.92 -16.57
C ALA A 28 -12.89 8.30 -17.91
N ALA A 29 -13.97 7.53 -17.91
CA ALA A 29 -14.55 6.94 -19.12
C ALA A 29 -15.08 7.97 -20.11
N ARG A 30 -15.65 9.10 -19.62
CA ARG A 30 -16.06 10.22 -20.48
C ARG A 30 -14.85 10.94 -21.10
N ARG A 31 -13.80 11.21 -20.29
CA ARG A 31 -12.66 12.01 -20.70
C ARG A 31 -11.63 11.26 -21.55
N TYR A 32 -11.38 9.99 -21.23
CA TYR A 32 -10.31 9.17 -21.84
C TYR A 32 -10.83 8.01 -22.67
N ARG A 33 -12.06 8.02 -23.05
CA ARG A 33 -12.88 7.01 -23.71
C ARG A 33 -12.12 5.89 -24.43
N ASP A 34 -11.32 6.26 -25.45
CA ASP A 34 -10.64 5.33 -26.34
C ASP A 34 -9.20 5.00 -25.92
N ARG A 35 -8.75 5.64 -24.79
CA ARG A 35 -7.45 5.36 -24.24
C ARG A 35 -7.45 4.00 -23.54
N VAL A 36 -6.37 3.26 -23.67
CA VAL A 36 -6.16 2.01 -22.95
C VAL A 36 -6.02 2.29 -21.45
N ALA A 37 -6.90 1.68 -20.65
CA ALA A 37 -6.88 1.74 -19.19
C ALA A 37 -6.07 0.59 -18.60
N LEU A 38 -6.28 -0.64 -19.12
CA LEU A 38 -5.69 -1.86 -18.60
C LEU A 38 -5.05 -2.69 -19.72
N LEU A 39 -3.86 -3.21 -19.45
CA LEU A 39 -3.15 -4.21 -20.26
C LEU A 39 -2.84 -5.42 -19.38
N ASP A 40 -3.24 -6.63 -19.77
CA ASP A 40 -3.00 -7.87 -19.03
C ASP A 40 -2.72 -9.01 -20.03
N GLY A 41 -1.45 -9.19 -20.38
CA GLY A 41 -1.05 -10.05 -21.50
C GLY A 41 -1.66 -9.55 -22.81
N ASP A 42 -2.45 -10.41 -23.46
CA ASP A 42 -3.13 -10.07 -24.73
C ASP A 42 -4.44 -9.28 -24.52
N LEU A 43 -4.92 -9.18 -23.28
CA LEU A 43 -6.13 -8.44 -22.96
C LEU A 43 -5.81 -6.94 -22.88
N SER A 44 -6.52 -6.15 -23.67
CA SER A 44 -6.46 -4.70 -23.65
C SER A 44 -7.85 -4.11 -23.50
N LEU A 45 -8.07 -3.32 -22.44
CA LEU A 45 -9.36 -2.66 -22.20
C LEU A 45 -9.17 -1.14 -22.23
N THR A 46 -9.98 -0.47 -23.05
CA THR A 46 -10.11 0.99 -23.01
C THR A 46 -10.91 1.44 -21.80
N TYR A 47 -10.89 2.74 -21.48
CA TYR A 47 -11.73 3.30 -20.41
C TYR A 47 -13.22 3.09 -20.66
N ALA A 48 -13.68 3.21 -21.92
CA ALA A 48 -15.05 2.92 -22.28
C ALA A 48 -15.40 1.44 -22.02
N GLN A 49 -14.52 0.52 -22.39
CA GLN A 49 -14.73 -0.92 -22.17
C GLN A 49 -14.67 -1.29 -20.68
N LEU A 50 -13.73 -0.70 -19.93
CA LEU A 50 -13.66 -0.90 -18.48
C LEU A 50 -14.97 -0.48 -17.80
N HIS A 51 -15.50 0.70 -18.15
CA HIS A 51 -16.76 1.18 -17.58
C HIS A 51 -17.97 0.31 -18.01
N ASP A 52 -18.07 -0.06 -19.29
CA ASP A 52 -19.14 -0.94 -19.80
C ASP A 52 -19.10 -2.31 -19.10
N HIS A 53 -17.94 -2.95 -19.00
CA HIS A 53 -17.79 -4.22 -18.32
C HIS A 53 -18.14 -4.13 -16.83
N ALA A 54 -17.74 -3.05 -16.15
CA ALA A 54 -18.11 -2.83 -14.76
C ALA A 54 -19.62 -2.68 -14.57
N LEU A 55 -20.33 -1.99 -15.47
CA LEU A 55 -21.79 -1.87 -15.44
C LEU A 55 -22.47 -3.23 -15.69
N ARG A 56 -21.96 -4.03 -16.63
CA ARG A 56 -22.48 -5.39 -16.91
C ARG A 56 -22.29 -6.30 -15.70
N VAL A 57 -21.11 -6.28 -15.07
CA VAL A 57 -20.85 -7.02 -13.83
C VAL A 57 -21.80 -6.57 -12.72
N ALA A 58 -22.01 -5.26 -12.55
CA ALA A 58 -22.94 -4.74 -11.56
C ALA A 58 -24.38 -5.23 -11.77
N HIS A 59 -24.85 -5.19 -13.01
CA HIS A 59 -26.18 -5.73 -13.36
C HIS A 59 -26.24 -7.24 -13.11
N GLY A 60 -25.25 -8.00 -13.56
CA GLY A 60 -25.17 -9.45 -13.35
C GLY A 60 -25.20 -9.83 -11.87
N LEU A 61 -24.41 -9.14 -11.02
CA LEU A 61 -24.41 -9.37 -9.57
C LEU A 61 -25.80 -9.13 -8.94
N ARG A 62 -26.50 -8.04 -9.35
CA ARG A 62 -27.87 -7.77 -8.89
C ARG A 62 -28.84 -8.86 -9.33
N ARG A 63 -28.73 -9.35 -10.57
CA ARG A 63 -29.56 -10.46 -11.09
C ARG A 63 -29.34 -11.76 -10.31
N HIS A 64 -28.14 -11.97 -9.78
CA HIS A 64 -27.80 -13.09 -8.90
C HIS A 64 -28.08 -12.82 -7.41
N GLY A 65 -28.82 -11.75 -7.09
CA GLY A 65 -29.36 -11.49 -5.76
C GLY A 65 -28.50 -10.60 -4.86
N ILE A 66 -27.37 -10.08 -5.35
CA ILE A 66 -26.53 -9.13 -4.58
C ILE A 66 -27.29 -7.80 -4.43
N ARG A 67 -27.36 -7.32 -3.20
CA ARG A 67 -28.07 -6.10 -2.79
C ARG A 67 -27.08 -5.04 -2.29
N ARG A 68 -27.56 -3.80 -2.21
CA ARG A 68 -26.80 -2.71 -1.62
C ARG A 68 -26.37 -3.07 -0.18
N GLY A 69 -25.10 -2.89 0.11
CA GLY A 69 -24.50 -3.18 1.40
C GLY A 69 -24.03 -4.62 1.60
N ASP A 70 -24.37 -5.55 0.67
CA ASP A 70 -23.83 -6.91 0.72
C ASP A 70 -22.32 -6.90 0.50
N ALA A 71 -21.59 -7.69 1.27
CA ALA A 71 -20.16 -7.83 1.10
C ALA A 71 -19.81 -8.82 -0.02
N VAL A 72 -19.02 -8.37 -0.99
CA VAL A 72 -18.49 -9.17 -2.09
C VAL A 72 -16.98 -9.31 -1.90
N ALA A 73 -16.54 -10.54 -1.65
CA ALA A 73 -15.13 -10.84 -1.49
C ALA A 73 -14.44 -10.93 -2.85
N LEU A 74 -13.30 -10.22 -3.03
CA LEU A 74 -12.43 -10.34 -4.20
C LEU A 74 -11.19 -11.15 -3.81
N CYS A 75 -11.18 -12.46 -4.08
CA CYS A 75 -10.07 -13.36 -3.81
C CYS A 75 -9.34 -13.69 -5.12
N GLN A 76 -8.58 -12.72 -5.63
CA GLN A 76 -7.92 -12.78 -6.93
C GLN A 76 -6.48 -12.28 -6.85
N PRO A 77 -5.54 -12.82 -7.65
CA PRO A 77 -4.29 -12.15 -7.95
C PRO A 77 -4.53 -10.87 -8.75
N ASN A 78 -3.49 -10.07 -8.95
CA ASN A 78 -3.57 -8.93 -9.86
C ASN A 78 -3.99 -9.40 -11.25
N SER A 79 -5.03 -8.80 -11.79
CA SER A 79 -5.55 -9.04 -13.14
C SER A 79 -6.39 -7.84 -13.60
N ALA A 80 -6.60 -7.69 -14.88
CA ALA A 80 -7.54 -6.70 -15.41
C ALA A 80 -8.97 -6.96 -14.87
N TRP A 81 -9.32 -8.22 -14.67
CA TRP A 81 -10.61 -8.61 -14.12
C TRP A 81 -10.79 -8.23 -12.65
N PHE A 82 -9.69 -8.13 -11.87
CA PHE A 82 -9.79 -7.57 -10.53
C PHE A 82 -10.34 -6.14 -10.57
N THR A 83 -9.79 -5.29 -11.44
CA THR A 83 -10.26 -3.90 -11.59
C THR A 83 -11.70 -3.82 -12.10
N VAL A 84 -12.06 -4.62 -13.11
CA VAL A 84 -13.44 -4.70 -13.63
C VAL A 84 -14.42 -5.12 -12.54
N THR A 85 -14.13 -6.19 -11.80
CA THR A 85 -15.02 -6.72 -10.76
C THR A 85 -15.04 -5.85 -9.50
N TYR A 86 -13.96 -5.15 -9.20
CA TYR A 86 -13.92 -4.13 -8.15
C TYR A 86 -14.93 -3.02 -8.42
N PHE A 87 -14.84 -2.36 -9.58
CA PHE A 87 -15.80 -1.32 -9.93
C PHE A 87 -17.21 -1.89 -10.12
N GLY A 88 -17.34 -3.07 -10.71
CA GLY A 88 -18.64 -3.72 -10.89
C GLY A 88 -19.36 -4.01 -9.58
N SER A 89 -18.63 -4.47 -8.55
CA SER A 89 -19.19 -4.68 -7.22
C SER A 89 -19.67 -3.37 -6.58
N LEU A 90 -18.85 -2.31 -6.66
CA LEU A 90 -19.21 -0.99 -6.14
C LEU A 90 -20.42 -0.39 -6.88
N LEU A 91 -20.47 -0.50 -8.21
CA LEU A 91 -21.60 -0.06 -9.05
C LEU A 91 -22.89 -0.85 -8.78
N ALA A 92 -22.78 -2.08 -8.28
CA ALA A 92 -23.92 -2.85 -7.78
C ALA A 92 -24.45 -2.34 -6.43
N GLY A 93 -23.72 -1.43 -5.77
CA GLY A 93 -23.98 -0.96 -4.40
C GLY A 93 -23.44 -1.92 -3.33
N ALA A 94 -22.63 -2.89 -3.71
CA ALA A 94 -22.00 -3.83 -2.78
C ALA A 94 -20.75 -3.25 -2.12
N VAL A 95 -20.34 -3.83 -1.01
CA VAL A 95 -19.10 -3.52 -0.29
C VAL A 95 -18.01 -4.48 -0.75
N VAL A 96 -16.87 -3.97 -1.19
CA VAL A 96 -15.75 -4.82 -1.61
C VAL A 96 -14.91 -5.25 -0.41
N ALA A 97 -14.74 -6.57 -0.24
CA ALA A 97 -13.81 -7.15 0.72
C ALA A 97 -12.63 -7.80 -0.03
N PRO A 98 -11.49 -7.09 -0.19
CA PRO A 98 -10.32 -7.67 -0.87
C PRO A 98 -9.67 -8.71 0.03
N ILE A 99 -9.59 -9.95 -0.44
CA ILE A 99 -9.02 -11.09 0.28
C ILE A 99 -7.66 -11.44 -0.33
N ASN A 100 -6.66 -11.63 0.52
CA ASN A 100 -5.35 -12.09 0.07
C ASN A 100 -5.42 -13.56 -0.41
N PRO A 101 -5.21 -13.85 -1.70
CA PRO A 101 -5.33 -15.19 -2.26
C PRO A 101 -4.17 -16.13 -1.88
N THR A 102 -3.17 -15.65 -1.14
CA THR A 102 -2.04 -16.47 -0.67
C THR A 102 -2.25 -17.02 0.74
N LEU A 103 -3.35 -16.65 1.40
CA LEU A 103 -3.69 -17.16 2.73
C LEU A 103 -4.13 -18.62 2.66
N PRO A 104 -3.91 -19.40 3.75
CA PRO A 104 -4.48 -20.73 3.86
C PRO A 104 -6.01 -20.66 3.97
N PRO A 105 -6.75 -21.72 3.53
CA PRO A 105 -8.21 -21.72 3.50
C PRO A 105 -8.89 -21.36 4.81
N ALA A 106 -8.34 -21.77 5.96
CA ALA A 106 -8.89 -21.42 7.27
C ALA A 106 -8.85 -19.91 7.54
N ALA A 107 -7.76 -19.22 7.16
CA ALA A 107 -7.65 -17.78 7.33
C ALA A 107 -8.54 -17.03 6.33
N ILE A 108 -8.73 -17.56 5.11
CA ILE A 108 -9.69 -17.03 4.14
C ILE A 108 -11.11 -17.14 4.72
N ARG A 109 -11.44 -18.30 5.29
CA ARG A 109 -12.74 -18.50 5.96
C ARG A 109 -12.98 -17.47 7.05
N ASP A 110 -12.02 -17.30 7.97
CA ASP A 110 -12.12 -16.33 9.06
C ASP A 110 -12.42 -14.92 8.53
N GLN A 111 -11.78 -14.51 7.41
CA GLN A 111 -12.02 -13.22 6.79
C GLN A 111 -13.41 -13.13 6.13
N LEU A 112 -13.84 -14.17 5.41
CA LEU A 112 -15.17 -14.23 4.79
C LEU A 112 -16.28 -14.15 5.83
N ASP A 113 -16.13 -14.89 6.94
CA ASP A 113 -17.10 -14.91 8.04
C ASP A 113 -17.13 -13.55 8.77
N GLU A 114 -15.96 -12.91 9.01
CA GLU A 114 -15.86 -11.59 9.65
C GLU A 114 -16.62 -10.51 8.88
N VAL A 115 -16.48 -10.48 7.55
CA VAL A 115 -17.18 -9.48 6.73
C VAL A 115 -18.60 -9.90 6.34
N GLY A 116 -19.02 -11.12 6.67
CA GLY A 116 -20.32 -11.66 6.26
C GLY A 116 -20.47 -11.72 4.74
N ALA A 117 -19.41 -12.17 4.03
CA ALA A 117 -19.41 -12.19 2.58
C ALA A 117 -20.55 -13.03 2.01
N THR A 118 -21.40 -12.43 1.17
CA THR A 118 -22.52 -13.11 0.49
C THR A 118 -22.13 -13.66 -0.87
N ALA A 119 -21.08 -13.08 -1.47
CA ALA A 119 -20.49 -13.56 -2.72
C ALA A 119 -18.97 -13.52 -2.67
N ALA A 120 -18.34 -14.35 -3.48
CA ALA A 120 -16.90 -14.32 -3.73
C ALA A 120 -16.65 -14.27 -5.25
N ILE A 121 -15.82 -13.34 -5.69
CA ILE A 121 -15.32 -13.29 -7.06
C ILE A 121 -13.87 -13.77 -7.02
N VAL A 122 -13.61 -14.85 -7.75
CA VAL A 122 -12.37 -15.61 -7.65
C VAL A 122 -11.72 -15.75 -9.02
N HIS A 123 -10.40 -15.78 -9.05
CA HIS A 123 -9.67 -16.25 -10.21
C HIS A 123 -9.69 -17.78 -10.25
N ALA A 124 -9.63 -18.39 -11.43
CA ALA A 124 -9.60 -19.84 -11.58
C ALA A 124 -8.55 -20.50 -10.67
N SER A 125 -7.37 -19.86 -10.46
CA SER A 125 -6.32 -20.36 -9.55
C SER A 125 -6.67 -20.30 -8.06
N THR A 126 -7.65 -19.53 -7.67
CA THR A 126 -8.04 -19.32 -6.25
C THR A 126 -9.40 -19.92 -5.92
N ALA A 127 -10.17 -20.37 -6.90
CA ALA A 127 -11.45 -21.03 -6.68
C ALA A 127 -11.36 -22.22 -5.70
N PRO A 128 -10.37 -23.12 -5.78
CA PRO A 128 -10.22 -24.21 -4.82
C PRO A 128 -9.99 -23.75 -3.37
N LEU A 129 -9.45 -22.55 -3.17
CA LEU A 129 -9.23 -21.99 -1.82
C LEU A 129 -10.58 -21.57 -1.18
N ILE A 130 -11.49 -21.01 -1.96
CA ILE A 130 -12.84 -20.64 -1.51
C ILE A 130 -13.67 -21.88 -1.21
N GLU A 131 -13.57 -22.92 -2.07
CA GLU A 131 -14.22 -24.21 -1.80
C GLU A 131 -13.72 -24.82 -0.50
N ALA A 132 -12.38 -24.87 -0.30
CA ALA A 132 -11.76 -25.40 0.90
C ALA A 132 -12.06 -24.54 2.15
N ALA A 133 -12.26 -23.23 1.98
CA ALA A 133 -12.70 -22.33 3.05
C ALA A 133 -14.12 -22.66 3.51
N ALA A 134 -15.00 -23.10 2.62
CA ALA A 134 -16.35 -23.55 2.89
C ALA A 134 -17.17 -22.57 3.79
N ALA A 135 -17.06 -21.25 3.52
CA ALA A 135 -17.75 -20.23 4.29
C ALA A 135 -19.26 -20.29 4.02
N PRO A 136 -20.11 -20.50 5.04
CA PRO A 136 -21.53 -20.79 4.86
C PRO A 136 -22.35 -19.58 4.37
N THR A 137 -21.83 -18.37 4.50
CA THR A 137 -22.47 -17.13 4.07
C THR A 137 -22.31 -16.87 2.58
N VAL A 138 -21.32 -17.48 1.92
CA VAL A 138 -21.04 -17.29 0.49
C VAL A 138 -22.02 -18.11 -0.33
N GLY A 139 -23.05 -17.46 -0.86
CA GLY A 139 -24.09 -18.08 -1.70
C GLY A 139 -23.83 -17.99 -3.20
N LEU A 140 -22.94 -17.11 -3.64
CA LEU A 140 -22.57 -16.90 -5.04
C LEU A 140 -21.05 -16.92 -5.19
N VAL A 141 -20.55 -17.74 -6.09
CA VAL A 141 -19.13 -17.73 -6.49
C VAL A 141 -19.05 -17.39 -7.98
N VAL A 142 -18.37 -16.29 -8.32
CA VAL A 142 -18.12 -15.87 -9.70
C VAL A 142 -16.66 -16.15 -10.05
N ALA A 143 -16.43 -16.90 -11.12
CA ALA A 143 -15.08 -17.23 -11.58
C ALA A 143 -14.65 -16.30 -12.72
N VAL A 144 -13.55 -15.57 -12.54
CA VAL A 144 -12.96 -14.77 -13.62
C VAL A 144 -12.04 -15.62 -14.49
N PRO A 145 -11.95 -15.34 -15.81
CA PRO A 145 -11.07 -16.05 -16.72
C PRO A 145 -9.61 -15.99 -16.29
N ALA A 146 -8.85 -17.03 -16.61
CA ALA A 146 -7.39 -16.97 -16.50
C ALA A 146 -6.84 -15.93 -17.49
N THR A 147 -5.90 -15.13 -17.04
CA THR A 147 -5.14 -14.22 -17.91
C THR A 147 -3.71 -14.74 -18.07
N ALA A 148 -2.97 -14.22 -19.04
CA ALA A 148 -1.56 -14.60 -19.26
C ALA A 148 -0.68 -14.38 -18.02
N ALA A 149 -1.08 -13.43 -17.16
CA ALA A 149 -0.40 -13.09 -15.91
C ALA A 149 -0.65 -14.12 -14.79
N ALA A 150 -1.68 -14.97 -14.89
CA ALA A 150 -2.02 -15.97 -13.88
C ALA A 150 -2.37 -17.30 -14.55
N PRO A 151 -1.52 -18.34 -14.46
CA PRO A 151 -1.73 -19.62 -15.10
C PRO A 151 -2.98 -20.35 -14.59
N ALA A 152 -3.63 -21.09 -15.47
CA ALA A 152 -4.83 -21.86 -15.18
C ALA A 152 -4.52 -23.03 -14.25
N PRO A 153 -5.29 -23.26 -13.21
CA PRO A 153 -5.36 -24.51 -12.46
C PRO A 153 -6.55 -25.35 -12.89
N GLY A 154 -6.70 -26.49 -12.20
CA GLY A 154 -7.81 -27.42 -12.43
C GLY A 154 -9.19 -26.79 -12.34
N GLU A 155 -10.17 -27.42 -12.98
CA GLU A 155 -11.56 -26.99 -12.95
C GLU A 155 -12.09 -26.96 -11.51
N PRO A 156 -12.88 -25.90 -11.14
CA PRO A 156 -13.54 -25.85 -9.84
C PRO A 156 -14.54 -27.02 -9.73
N THR A 157 -14.58 -27.64 -8.56
CA THR A 157 -15.49 -28.78 -8.29
C THR A 157 -16.88 -28.34 -7.85
N SER A 158 -17.02 -27.10 -7.37
CA SER A 158 -18.30 -26.49 -6.98
C SER A 158 -18.89 -25.65 -8.12
N PRO A 159 -20.24 -25.51 -8.20
CA PRO A 159 -20.87 -24.69 -9.22
C PRO A 159 -20.45 -23.22 -9.05
N THR A 160 -19.81 -22.70 -10.09
CA THR A 160 -19.41 -21.29 -10.19
C THR A 160 -20.12 -20.65 -11.37
N VAL A 161 -20.46 -19.36 -11.26
CA VAL A 161 -20.95 -18.56 -12.36
C VAL A 161 -19.75 -17.98 -13.10
N PRO A 162 -19.56 -18.25 -14.39
CA PRO A 162 -18.48 -17.63 -15.15
C PRO A 162 -18.69 -16.11 -15.23
N LEU A 163 -17.60 -15.32 -15.14
CA LEU A 163 -17.67 -13.88 -15.34
C LEU A 163 -18.30 -13.52 -16.70
N ASP A 164 -18.01 -14.31 -17.73
CA ASP A 164 -18.56 -14.12 -19.08
C ASP A 164 -20.10 -14.13 -19.08
N GLU A 165 -20.75 -14.88 -18.19
CA GLU A 165 -22.20 -14.83 -18.02
C GLU A 165 -22.66 -13.45 -17.55
N LEU A 166 -21.94 -12.86 -16.56
CA LEU A 166 -22.26 -11.52 -16.08
C LEU A 166 -22.06 -10.46 -17.17
N LEU A 167 -21.09 -10.66 -18.04
CA LEU A 167 -20.79 -9.76 -19.16
C LEU A 167 -21.83 -9.82 -20.29
N THR A 168 -22.71 -10.83 -20.32
CA THR A 168 -23.83 -10.89 -21.30
C THR A 168 -24.97 -9.96 -20.96
N PHE A 169 -25.12 -9.54 -19.71
CA PHE A 169 -26.19 -8.64 -19.32
C PHE A 169 -26.00 -7.26 -19.95
N GLU A 170 -27.10 -6.66 -20.44
CA GLU A 170 -27.04 -5.27 -20.90
C GLU A 170 -26.74 -4.35 -19.73
N PRO A 171 -25.87 -3.33 -19.93
CA PRO A 171 -25.50 -2.41 -18.87
C PRO A 171 -26.70 -1.58 -18.40
N GLU A 172 -26.94 -1.56 -17.11
CA GLU A 172 -27.92 -0.68 -16.48
C GLU A 172 -27.22 0.45 -15.72
N PRO A 173 -27.89 1.58 -15.50
CA PRO A 173 -27.36 2.64 -14.65
C PRO A 173 -26.91 2.10 -13.29
N ALA A 174 -25.82 2.65 -12.76
CA ALA A 174 -25.36 2.33 -11.42
C ALA A 174 -26.43 2.61 -10.37
N GLN A 175 -26.43 1.85 -9.29
CA GLN A 175 -27.25 2.18 -8.13
C GLN A 175 -26.76 3.49 -7.52
N PRO A 176 -27.65 4.35 -7.00
CA PRO A 176 -27.23 5.54 -6.27
C PRO A 176 -26.34 5.15 -5.09
N ILE A 177 -25.14 5.68 -5.05
CA ILE A 177 -24.13 5.45 -4.00
C ILE A 177 -24.04 6.69 -3.14
N SER A 178 -24.20 6.52 -1.83
CA SER A 178 -23.91 7.61 -0.88
C SER A 178 -22.41 7.68 -0.61
N PRO A 179 -21.81 8.87 -0.46
CA PRO A 179 -20.43 9.01 0.01
C PRO A 179 -20.20 8.36 1.38
N ASP A 180 -21.25 8.21 2.17
CA ASP A 180 -21.21 7.59 3.51
C ASP A 180 -21.47 6.07 3.50
N ASP A 181 -21.75 5.47 2.34
CA ASP A 181 -21.82 4.02 2.22
C ASP A 181 -20.41 3.40 2.40
N LEU A 182 -20.37 2.17 2.89
CA LEU A 182 -19.15 1.38 2.89
C LEU A 182 -18.71 1.06 1.46
N ALA A 183 -17.46 1.39 1.15
CA ALA A 183 -16.82 1.01 -0.11
C ALA A 183 -15.99 -0.26 0.07
N HIS A 184 -15.15 -0.27 1.10
CA HIS A 184 -14.22 -1.37 1.36
C HIS A 184 -14.33 -1.88 2.79
N LEU A 185 -14.07 -3.19 2.93
CA LEU A 185 -13.74 -3.87 4.16
C LEU A 185 -12.32 -4.44 4.00
N SER A 186 -11.33 -3.58 4.21
CA SER A 186 -9.92 -3.89 3.95
C SER A 186 -9.24 -4.46 5.19
N PHE A 187 -8.58 -5.62 5.05
CA PHE A 187 -7.95 -6.28 6.18
C PHE A 187 -6.58 -5.70 6.50
N THR A 188 -6.32 -5.51 7.81
CA THR A 188 -4.98 -5.16 8.28
C THR A 188 -4.20 -6.40 8.66
N GLY A 189 -2.89 -6.39 8.43
CA GLY A 189 -1.97 -7.37 8.97
C GLY A 189 -1.79 -7.17 10.47
N GLY A 190 -2.78 -7.56 11.28
CA GLY A 190 -2.75 -7.39 12.73
C GLY A 190 -1.57 -8.14 13.36
N THR A 191 -0.81 -7.43 14.20
CA THR A 191 0.27 -8.02 15.01
C THR A 191 -0.25 -8.83 16.20
N THR A 192 -1.57 -8.85 16.40
CA THR A 192 -2.29 -9.58 17.48
C THR A 192 -2.85 -10.93 17.02
N GLY A 193 -2.50 -11.43 15.84
CA GLY A 193 -2.80 -12.80 15.38
C GLY A 193 -4.04 -12.94 14.50
N ARG A 194 -5.10 -12.15 14.66
CA ARG A 194 -6.25 -12.12 13.75
C ARG A 194 -6.28 -10.80 12.98
N SER A 195 -6.44 -10.90 11.67
CA SER A 195 -6.70 -9.78 10.78
C SER A 195 -8.04 -9.12 11.15
N LYS A 196 -8.17 -7.82 10.95
CA LYS A 196 -9.39 -7.05 11.24
C LYS A 196 -9.80 -6.26 10.02
N ALA A 197 -11.10 -6.23 9.73
CA ALA A 197 -11.64 -5.47 8.62
C ALA A 197 -11.81 -3.99 9.00
N VAL A 198 -11.11 -3.11 8.29
CA VAL A 198 -11.25 -1.65 8.39
C VAL A 198 -12.44 -1.22 7.53
N ARG A 199 -13.31 -0.39 8.10
CA ARG A 199 -14.49 0.19 7.46
C ARG A 199 -14.09 1.44 6.69
N VAL A 200 -13.97 1.34 5.38
CA VAL A 200 -13.61 2.46 4.51
C VAL A 200 -14.84 2.90 3.71
N LEU A 201 -15.23 4.16 3.86
CA LEU A 201 -16.38 4.74 3.16
C LEU A 201 -15.99 5.22 1.77
N HIS A 202 -16.99 5.35 0.88
CA HIS A 202 -16.76 5.90 -0.46
C HIS A 202 -16.07 7.26 -0.41
N ARG A 203 -16.49 8.18 0.47
CA ARG A 203 -15.85 9.49 0.64
C ARG A 203 -14.38 9.41 1.01
N ASN A 204 -13.97 8.42 1.82
CA ASN A 204 -12.58 8.26 2.21
C ASN A 204 -11.71 7.86 1.01
N VAL A 205 -12.20 6.92 0.19
CA VAL A 205 -11.48 6.48 -1.02
C VAL A 205 -11.42 7.59 -2.06
N VAL A 206 -12.54 8.30 -2.30
CA VAL A 206 -12.59 9.45 -3.21
C VAL A 206 -11.61 10.53 -2.76
N ALA A 207 -11.63 10.90 -1.47
CA ALA A 207 -10.73 11.90 -0.93
C ALA A 207 -9.26 11.49 -1.13
N ASN A 208 -8.88 10.27 -0.74
CA ASN A 208 -7.48 9.84 -0.85
C ASN A 208 -7.03 9.67 -2.30
N ALA A 209 -7.88 9.17 -3.19
CA ALA A 209 -7.57 9.10 -4.62
C ALA A 209 -7.33 10.49 -5.21
N LEU A 210 -8.18 11.48 -4.86
CA LEU A 210 -8.04 12.87 -5.31
C LEU A 210 -6.81 13.56 -4.71
N GLN A 211 -6.55 13.41 -3.39
CA GLN A 211 -5.34 13.92 -2.75
C GLN A 211 -4.08 13.46 -3.49
N MET A 212 -3.96 12.16 -3.73
CA MET A 212 -2.79 11.57 -4.37
C MET A 212 -2.70 11.90 -5.87
N ALA A 213 -3.84 11.96 -6.58
CA ALA A 213 -3.88 12.32 -7.99
C ALA A 213 -3.46 13.78 -8.20
N THR A 214 -4.08 14.70 -7.45
CA THR A 214 -3.77 16.14 -7.45
C THR A 214 -2.31 16.39 -7.09
N TRP A 215 -1.80 15.71 -6.06
CA TRP A 215 -0.40 15.81 -5.63
C TRP A 215 0.59 15.47 -6.75
N ARG A 216 0.27 14.48 -7.58
CA ARG A 216 1.16 13.97 -8.62
C ARG A 216 0.98 14.62 -9.98
N SER A 217 -0.20 15.19 -10.25
CA SER A 217 -0.53 15.72 -11.58
C SER A 217 -0.65 17.24 -11.66
N GLY A 218 -0.66 17.96 -10.53
CA GLY A 218 -0.83 19.41 -10.53
C GLY A 218 -2.23 19.86 -10.98
N THR A 219 -3.24 19.10 -10.62
CA THR A 219 -4.63 19.27 -11.06
C THR A 219 -5.56 19.46 -9.87
N VAL A 220 -6.80 19.83 -10.13
CA VAL A 220 -7.88 19.87 -9.13
C VAL A 220 -9.09 19.10 -9.62
N PRO A 221 -9.91 18.54 -8.71
CA PRO A 221 -11.12 17.85 -9.08
C PRO A 221 -12.22 18.81 -9.53
N VAL A 222 -12.92 18.43 -10.59
CA VAL A 222 -14.11 19.12 -11.10
C VAL A 222 -15.24 18.10 -11.23
N VAL A 223 -16.46 18.50 -10.88
CA VAL A 223 -17.67 17.67 -11.03
C VAL A 223 -18.48 18.17 -12.21
N ASP A 224 -18.80 17.29 -13.12
CA ASP A 224 -19.69 17.54 -14.25
C ASP A 224 -20.72 16.43 -14.38
N ASP A 225 -21.99 16.76 -14.24
CA ASP A 225 -23.12 15.82 -14.30
C ASP A 225 -22.87 14.53 -13.46
N GLY A 226 -22.48 14.73 -12.20
CA GLY A 226 -22.24 13.66 -11.23
C GLY A 226 -20.95 12.84 -11.45
N ALA A 227 -20.20 13.09 -12.52
CA ALA A 227 -18.90 12.49 -12.79
C ALA A 227 -17.77 13.40 -12.33
N VAL A 228 -16.67 12.81 -11.87
CA VAL A 228 -15.47 13.57 -11.42
C VAL A 228 -14.36 13.43 -12.45
N HIS A 229 -13.79 14.55 -12.85
CA HIS A 229 -12.58 14.60 -13.66
C HIS A 229 -11.58 15.59 -13.07
N LEU A 230 -10.36 15.57 -13.57
CA LEU A 230 -9.30 16.47 -13.10
C LEU A 230 -9.01 17.54 -14.16
N GLU A 231 -8.76 18.77 -13.71
CA GLU A 231 -8.33 19.89 -14.55
C GLU A 231 -7.00 20.44 -14.08
N GLU A 232 -6.16 20.88 -15.02
CA GLU A 232 -4.87 21.48 -14.69
C GLU A 232 -5.06 22.82 -14.00
N VAL A 233 -4.27 23.08 -12.95
CA VAL A 233 -4.28 24.38 -12.27
C VAL A 233 -3.49 25.39 -13.09
N PRO A 234 -4.12 26.52 -13.52
CA PRO A 234 -3.41 27.56 -14.24
C PRO A 234 -2.24 28.13 -13.43
N GLY A 235 -1.04 28.08 -13.98
CA GLY A 235 0.16 28.58 -13.30
C GLY A 235 0.83 27.60 -12.35
N ALA A 236 0.30 26.38 -12.17
CA ALA A 236 1.04 25.31 -11.51
C ALA A 236 2.34 25.03 -12.30
N ARG A 237 3.44 24.77 -11.57
CA ARG A 237 4.74 24.51 -12.25
C ARG A 237 4.62 23.31 -13.17
N THR A 238 5.15 23.45 -14.39
CA THR A 238 5.38 22.33 -15.30
C THR A 238 6.44 21.41 -14.69
N GLY A 239 6.17 20.11 -14.60
CA GLY A 239 7.12 19.13 -14.05
C GLY A 239 6.48 18.09 -13.16
N PHE A 240 5.15 18.12 -13.00
CA PHE A 240 4.44 17.05 -12.32
C PHE A 240 4.69 15.70 -13.00
N MET A 241 4.84 14.67 -12.17
CA MET A 241 5.30 13.34 -12.63
C MET A 241 4.26 12.55 -13.38
N SER A 242 2.98 12.89 -13.24
CA SER A 242 1.87 12.14 -13.85
C SER A 242 0.92 13.06 -14.60
N PRO A 243 1.33 13.65 -15.73
CA PRO A 243 0.43 14.47 -16.54
C PRO A 243 -0.82 13.67 -16.95
N LEU A 244 -1.96 14.37 -17.02
CA LEU A 244 -3.24 13.74 -17.37
C LEU A 244 -3.17 12.98 -18.69
N GLY A 245 -3.66 11.75 -18.71
CA GLY A 245 -3.68 10.91 -19.90
C GLY A 245 -2.32 10.41 -20.39
N GLN A 246 -1.23 10.60 -19.63
CA GLN A 246 0.12 10.20 -20.07
C GLN A 246 0.79 9.19 -19.14
N ALA A 247 0.23 8.97 -17.94
CA ALA A 247 0.79 8.03 -17.00
C ALA A 247 0.71 6.58 -17.52
N CYS A 248 1.75 5.81 -17.27
CA CYS A 248 1.79 4.38 -17.49
C CYS A 248 2.52 3.73 -16.31
N ALA A 249 1.92 2.72 -15.70
CA ALA A 249 2.48 2.02 -14.55
C ALA A 249 2.44 0.50 -14.76
N VAL A 250 3.55 -0.19 -14.46
CA VAL A 250 3.52 -1.64 -14.31
C VAL A 250 3.06 -1.97 -12.89
N THR A 251 1.88 -2.59 -12.78
CA THR A 251 1.20 -2.85 -11.50
C THR A 251 1.71 -4.13 -10.88
N VAL A 252 2.52 -4.01 -9.84
CA VAL A 252 3.04 -5.12 -9.02
C VAL A 252 2.47 -5.12 -7.60
N ALA A 253 2.12 -3.94 -7.08
CA ALA A 253 1.49 -3.85 -5.77
C ALA A 253 0.20 -4.69 -5.75
N PRO A 254 0.01 -5.57 -4.73
CA PRO A 254 -1.18 -6.40 -4.67
C PRO A 254 -2.45 -5.56 -4.62
N LEU A 255 -3.39 -5.80 -5.55
CA LEU A 255 -4.66 -5.07 -5.63
C LEU A 255 -5.58 -5.37 -4.44
N PHE A 256 -5.38 -6.48 -3.74
CA PHE A 256 -6.08 -6.79 -2.50
C PHE A 256 -5.53 -6.03 -1.27
N HIS A 257 -4.45 -5.27 -1.40
CA HIS A 257 -3.88 -4.44 -0.34
C HIS A 257 -4.20 -2.96 -0.58
N ALA A 258 -4.38 -2.18 0.48
CA ALA A 258 -4.77 -0.76 0.40
C ALA A 258 -3.93 0.06 -0.59
N MET A 259 -2.61 -0.15 -0.60
CA MET A 259 -1.71 0.54 -1.54
C MET A 259 -2.07 0.25 -3.00
N GLY A 260 -2.24 -1.01 -3.40
CA GLY A 260 -2.64 -1.37 -4.76
C GLY A 260 -4.06 -0.92 -5.09
N LEU A 261 -4.99 -1.15 -4.15
CA LEU A 261 -6.41 -0.85 -4.29
C LEU A 261 -6.69 0.63 -4.53
N VAL A 262 -6.03 1.53 -3.79
CA VAL A 262 -6.24 2.98 -3.97
C VAL A 262 -5.40 3.53 -5.12
N THR A 263 -4.21 2.98 -5.37
CA THR A 263 -3.39 3.39 -6.52
C THR A 263 -4.08 3.10 -7.86
N GLN A 264 -4.88 2.03 -7.99
CA GLN A 264 -5.67 1.83 -9.20
C GLN A 264 -6.71 2.95 -9.41
N ASN A 265 -7.37 3.44 -8.36
CA ASN A 265 -8.31 4.56 -8.46
C ASN A 265 -7.59 5.86 -8.87
N LEU A 266 -6.40 6.10 -8.30
CA LEU A 266 -5.52 7.19 -8.73
C LEU A 266 -5.20 7.08 -10.24
N ASN A 267 -4.75 5.92 -10.72
CA ASN A 267 -4.43 5.73 -12.14
C ASN A 267 -5.65 5.93 -13.03
N VAL A 268 -6.83 5.48 -12.60
CA VAL A 268 -8.09 5.68 -13.33
C VAL A 268 -8.41 7.16 -13.47
N ILE A 269 -8.42 7.94 -12.39
CA ILE A 269 -8.85 9.35 -12.46
C ILE A 269 -7.88 10.23 -13.28
N ILE A 270 -6.58 9.93 -13.30
CA ILE A 270 -5.60 10.65 -14.13
C ILE A 270 -5.56 10.19 -15.59
N GLY A 271 -6.35 9.18 -15.98
CA GLY A 271 -6.32 8.62 -17.33
C GLY A 271 -5.07 7.79 -17.63
N GLY A 272 -4.47 7.17 -16.61
CA GLY A 272 -3.27 6.35 -16.74
C GLY A 272 -3.54 4.98 -17.36
N THR A 273 -2.51 4.35 -17.91
CA THR A 273 -2.53 2.94 -18.34
C THR A 273 -1.89 2.09 -17.25
N SER A 274 -2.58 1.05 -16.78
CA SER A 274 -2.03 0.04 -15.87
C SER A 274 -1.68 -1.21 -16.66
N VAL A 275 -0.38 -1.53 -16.72
CA VAL A 275 0.14 -2.79 -17.26
C VAL A 275 0.16 -3.79 -16.12
N ILE A 276 -0.72 -4.76 -16.15
CA ILE A 276 -0.87 -5.72 -15.06
C ILE A 276 0.21 -6.79 -15.18
N MET A 277 0.93 -6.96 -14.09
CA MET A 277 1.88 -8.05 -13.94
C MET A 277 1.35 -9.01 -12.87
N GLY A 278 1.29 -10.28 -13.16
CA GLY A 278 0.89 -11.31 -12.20
C GLY A 278 1.96 -11.54 -11.13
N ARG A 279 2.60 -12.71 -11.13
CA ARG A 279 3.72 -12.96 -10.22
C ARG A 279 4.90 -12.08 -10.59
N PHE A 280 5.46 -11.39 -9.60
CA PHE A 280 6.61 -10.54 -9.80
C PHE A 280 7.86 -11.35 -10.22
N ASP A 281 8.45 -10.94 -11.33
CA ASP A 281 9.75 -11.36 -11.83
C ASP A 281 10.53 -10.10 -12.23
N PRO A 282 11.70 -9.82 -11.65
CA PRO A 282 12.43 -8.58 -11.91
C PRO A 282 12.81 -8.36 -13.37
N ALA A 283 13.21 -9.41 -14.09
CA ALA A 283 13.62 -9.28 -15.50
C ALA A 283 12.41 -8.94 -16.36
N ARG A 284 11.31 -9.69 -16.23
CA ARG A 284 10.08 -9.41 -16.97
C ARG A 284 9.49 -8.03 -16.61
N PHE A 285 9.60 -7.62 -15.33
CA PHE A 285 9.18 -6.28 -14.92
C PHE A 285 9.93 -5.20 -15.68
N LEU A 286 11.26 -5.29 -15.75
CA LEU A 286 12.09 -4.33 -16.46
C LEU A 286 11.80 -4.31 -17.97
N ASP A 287 11.49 -5.47 -18.56
CA ASP A 287 11.07 -5.56 -19.96
C ASP A 287 9.74 -4.85 -20.19
N LEU A 288 8.75 -5.03 -19.31
CA LEU A 288 7.47 -4.32 -19.39
C LEU A 288 7.63 -2.80 -19.21
N VAL A 289 8.53 -2.37 -18.32
CA VAL A 289 8.84 -0.94 -18.13
C VAL A 289 9.37 -0.34 -19.43
N GLU A 290 10.26 -1.03 -20.13
CA GLU A 290 10.84 -0.55 -21.40
C GLU A 290 9.82 -0.64 -22.55
N GLU A 291 9.15 -1.78 -22.72
CA GLU A 291 8.15 -2.05 -23.77
C GLU A 291 7.02 -1.02 -23.77
N HIS A 292 6.46 -0.76 -22.58
CA HIS A 292 5.33 0.17 -22.43
C HIS A 292 5.76 1.59 -22.07
N ARG A 293 7.08 1.87 -22.01
CA ARG A 293 7.63 3.18 -21.62
C ARG A 293 7.00 3.68 -20.32
N ALA A 294 6.96 2.80 -19.30
CA ALA A 294 6.34 3.13 -18.02
C ALA A 294 6.92 4.43 -17.44
N THR A 295 6.04 5.26 -16.87
CA THR A 295 6.40 6.59 -16.36
C THR A 295 6.51 6.63 -14.85
N GLN A 296 5.90 5.67 -14.17
CA GLN A 296 5.88 5.59 -12.71
C GLN A 296 6.00 4.15 -12.22
N LEU A 297 6.84 3.96 -11.21
CA LEU A 297 7.02 2.69 -10.52
C LEU A 297 6.70 2.88 -9.05
N SER A 298 5.92 1.96 -8.49
CA SER A 298 5.57 1.97 -7.08
C SER A 298 5.70 0.57 -6.50
N GLY A 299 6.33 0.45 -5.35
CA GLY A 299 6.52 -0.84 -4.71
C GLY A 299 6.94 -0.73 -3.25
N SER A 300 7.12 -1.90 -2.62
CA SER A 300 7.71 -2.01 -1.29
C SER A 300 9.25 -1.99 -1.36
N PRO A 301 9.97 -1.80 -0.25
CA PRO A 301 11.43 -1.94 -0.23
C PRO A 301 11.92 -3.28 -0.81
N ALA A 302 11.25 -4.38 -0.47
CA ALA A 302 11.60 -5.72 -0.99
C ALA A 302 11.52 -5.79 -2.53
N PHE A 303 10.57 -5.08 -3.14
CA PHE A 303 10.47 -4.96 -4.59
C PHE A 303 11.70 -4.23 -5.17
N PHE A 304 12.11 -3.10 -4.60
CA PHE A 304 13.26 -2.33 -5.07
C PHE A 304 14.59 -3.07 -4.84
N HIS A 305 14.74 -3.76 -3.70
CA HIS A 305 15.90 -4.62 -3.45
C HIS A 305 16.01 -5.72 -4.52
N ALA A 306 14.90 -6.38 -4.86
CA ALA A 306 14.89 -7.41 -5.89
C ALA A 306 15.22 -6.86 -7.29
N LEU A 307 14.78 -5.63 -7.62
CA LEU A 307 15.18 -4.97 -8.87
C LEU A 307 16.68 -4.68 -8.91
N LEU A 308 17.23 -4.08 -7.85
CA LEU A 308 18.66 -3.75 -7.78
C LEU A 308 19.56 -4.98 -7.79
N ALA A 309 19.11 -6.08 -7.20
CA ALA A 309 19.82 -7.35 -7.21
C ALA A 309 19.72 -8.11 -8.55
N SER A 310 18.82 -7.69 -9.45
CA SER A 310 18.61 -8.39 -10.72
C SER A 310 19.72 -8.13 -11.72
N PRO A 311 20.36 -9.17 -12.28
CA PRO A 311 21.32 -9.01 -13.38
C PRO A 311 20.71 -8.33 -14.62
N ALA A 312 19.40 -8.45 -14.81
CA ALA A 312 18.68 -7.82 -15.91
C ALA A 312 18.68 -6.28 -15.86
N LEU A 313 19.00 -5.68 -14.72
CA LEU A 313 19.13 -4.23 -14.58
C LEU A 313 20.48 -3.70 -15.10
N ALA A 314 21.51 -4.55 -15.16
CA ALA A 314 22.86 -4.13 -15.49
C ALA A 314 22.94 -3.47 -16.87
N GLY A 315 23.45 -2.23 -16.91
CA GLY A 315 23.66 -1.47 -18.14
C GLY A 315 22.38 -0.94 -18.80
N ARG A 316 21.21 -1.05 -18.16
CA ARG A 316 19.95 -0.48 -18.65
C ARG A 316 19.63 0.84 -17.97
N GLU A 317 19.09 1.78 -18.74
CA GLU A 317 18.58 3.06 -18.27
C GLU A 317 17.14 3.26 -18.72
N PHE A 318 16.25 3.58 -17.77
CA PHE A 318 14.82 3.72 -18.00
C PHE A 318 14.44 5.20 -18.02
N THR A 319 14.75 5.88 -19.13
CA THR A 319 14.56 7.34 -19.29
C THR A 319 13.09 7.77 -19.38
N SER A 320 12.15 6.84 -19.55
CA SER A 320 10.71 7.14 -19.52
C SER A 320 10.17 7.31 -18.09
N VAL A 321 10.83 6.69 -17.09
CA VAL A 321 10.39 6.73 -15.70
C VAL A 321 10.60 8.11 -15.11
N ARG A 322 9.54 8.69 -14.55
CA ARG A 322 9.49 10.01 -13.92
C ARG A 322 9.40 9.96 -12.41
N SER A 323 8.86 8.86 -11.87
CA SER A 323 8.72 8.68 -10.42
C SER A 323 8.98 7.26 -9.98
N LEU A 324 9.67 7.15 -8.84
CA LEU A 324 9.81 5.96 -8.04
C LEU A 324 9.22 6.24 -6.66
N THR A 325 8.20 5.49 -6.26
CA THR A 325 7.57 5.64 -4.95
C THR A 325 7.74 4.37 -4.14
N SER A 326 8.47 4.45 -3.02
CA SER A 326 8.53 3.39 -2.02
C SER A 326 7.46 3.60 -0.95
N GLY A 327 6.80 2.53 -0.54
CA GLY A 327 5.78 2.58 0.50
C GLY A 327 5.55 1.23 1.19
N ALA A 328 4.58 1.18 2.08
CA ALA A 328 4.18 0.02 2.89
C ALA A 328 5.19 -0.42 3.97
N ALA A 329 6.47 -0.08 3.86
CA ALA A 329 7.51 -0.33 4.86
C ALA A 329 8.63 0.70 4.72
N PRO A 330 9.46 0.93 5.76
CA PRO A 330 10.66 1.76 5.65
C PRO A 330 11.65 1.17 4.63
N ILE A 331 12.29 2.04 3.85
CA ILE A 331 13.35 1.69 2.91
C ILE A 331 14.65 2.36 3.37
N ASP A 332 15.76 1.69 3.18
CA ASP A 332 17.07 2.25 3.53
C ASP A 332 17.53 3.29 2.49
N THR A 333 18.30 4.27 2.99
CA THR A 333 18.81 5.39 2.20
C THR A 333 19.68 4.93 1.04
N SER A 334 20.49 3.89 1.23
CA SER A 334 21.41 3.39 0.19
C SER A 334 20.65 2.80 -0.99
N THR A 335 19.54 2.13 -0.74
CA THR A 335 18.62 1.64 -1.79
C THR A 335 18.01 2.79 -2.58
N LEU A 336 17.52 3.84 -1.92
CA LEU A 336 16.97 5.03 -2.60
C LEU A 336 18.02 5.73 -3.49
N GLU A 337 19.24 5.81 -3.03
CA GLU A 337 20.35 6.39 -3.80
C GLU A 337 20.74 5.51 -5.01
N ALA A 338 20.80 4.19 -4.81
CA ALA A 338 21.13 3.25 -5.88
C ALA A 338 20.13 3.25 -7.03
N LEU A 339 18.86 3.55 -6.77
CA LEU A 339 17.82 3.65 -7.80
C LEU A 339 18.01 4.83 -8.76
N ARG A 340 18.81 5.83 -8.41
CA ARG A 340 19.02 7.01 -9.27
C ARG A 340 19.77 6.71 -10.55
N ALA A 341 20.73 5.77 -10.52
CA ALA A 341 21.54 5.44 -11.68
C ALA A 341 20.71 4.80 -12.83
N PRO A 342 19.92 3.74 -12.61
CA PRO A 342 19.10 3.15 -13.67
C PRO A 342 17.86 3.99 -14.04
N PHE A 343 17.46 4.97 -13.20
CA PHE A 343 16.29 5.82 -13.44
C PHE A 343 16.64 7.31 -13.38
N PRO A 344 17.45 7.82 -14.34
CA PRO A 344 18.12 9.14 -14.24
C PRO A 344 17.16 10.33 -14.23
N HIS A 345 15.93 10.16 -14.71
CA HIS A 345 14.91 11.21 -14.77
C HIS A 345 13.83 11.07 -13.70
N ALA A 346 13.95 10.06 -12.84
CA ALA A 346 12.95 9.80 -11.83
C ALA A 346 13.20 10.61 -10.55
N ILE A 347 12.12 11.18 -9.99
CA ILE A 347 12.11 11.63 -8.61
C ILE A 347 11.82 10.40 -7.74
N VAL A 348 12.76 10.11 -6.83
CA VAL A 348 12.64 8.99 -5.91
C VAL A 348 12.10 9.52 -4.59
N VAL A 349 10.96 9.00 -4.15
CA VAL A 349 10.29 9.43 -2.92
C VAL A 349 9.80 8.26 -2.10
N GLU A 350 9.72 8.47 -0.79
CA GLU A 350 8.94 7.63 0.09
C GLU A 350 7.53 8.21 0.29
N SER A 351 6.59 7.34 0.59
CA SER A 351 5.23 7.71 1.00
C SER A 351 4.82 6.89 2.21
N TYR A 352 4.08 7.51 3.12
CA TYR A 352 3.60 6.87 4.34
C TYR A 352 2.10 6.84 4.38
N GLY A 353 1.58 5.74 4.87
CA GLY A 353 0.16 5.54 5.10
C GLY A 353 -0.16 4.16 5.66
N LEU A 354 -1.42 3.94 5.93
CA LEU A 354 -1.93 2.69 6.51
C LEU A 354 -3.39 2.47 6.08
N THR A 355 -3.87 1.26 6.28
CA THR A 355 -5.24 0.87 5.88
C THR A 355 -6.30 1.71 6.60
N GLU A 356 -6.06 2.07 7.85
CA GLU A 356 -6.93 2.92 8.69
C GLU A 356 -7.00 4.38 8.20
N ALA A 357 -6.08 4.78 7.32
CA ALA A 357 -6.12 6.04 6.59
C ALA A 357 -6.45 5.84 5.10
N THR A 358 -7.20 4.81 4.78
CA THR A 358 -7.52 4.36 3.41
C THR A 358 -6.28 3.93 2.64
N MET A 359 -5.24 4.77 2.56
CA MET A 359 -3.91 4.45 2.05
C MET A 359 -2.88 5.51 2.51
N GLY A 360 -2.90 6.73 1.95
CA GLY A 360 -1.82 7.70 2.06
C GLY A 360 -2.07 8.85 3.03
N LEU A 361 -1.09 9.15 3.87
CA LEU A 361 -1.07 10.30 4.78
C LEU A 361 0.01 11.32 4.40
N CYS A 362 1.20 10.83 3.99
CA CYS A 362 2.34 11.66 3.60
C CYS A 362 2.87 11.24 2.24
N SER A 363 3.40 12.19 1.52
CA SER A 363 4.13 11.93 0.27
C SER A 363 5.26 12.95 0.10
N GLY A 364 6.32 12.52 -0.58
CA GLY A 364 7.38 13.41 -0.98
C GLY A 364 6.89 14.49 -1.93
N LEU A 365 7.49 15.67 -1.83
CA LEU A 365 7.29 16.72 -2.82
C LEU A 365 7.95 16.33 -4.15
N LEU A 366 7.23 16.56 -5.21
CA LEU A 366 7.63 16.17 -6.57
C LEU A 366 8.23 17.35 -7.32
N ASP A 367 9.02 18.15 -6.60
CA ASP A 367 9.73 19.32 -7.13
C ASP A 367 11.25 19.06 -7.13
N ALA A 368 11.85 18.99 -8.30
CA ALA A 368 13.30 18.82 -8.44
C ALA A 368 14.11 20.00 -7.86
N GLY A 369 13.49 21.20 -7.75
CA GLY A 369 14.11 22.39 -7.16
C GLY A 369 14.09 22.40 -5.64
N ASP A 370 13.24 21.56 -5.02
CA ASP A 370 13.11 21.41 -3.58
C ASP A 370 12.80 19.96 -3.19
N PRO A 371 13.78 19.05 -3.40
CA PRO A 371 13.56 17.63 -3.22
C PRO A 371 13.28 17.29 -1.75
N THR A 372 12.43 16.31 -1.54
CA THR A 372 12.23 15.70 -0.22
C THR A 372 13.55 15.09 0.26
N PRO A 373 13.97 15.36 1.50
CA PRO A 373 15.15 14.72 2.05
C PRO A 373 15.03 13.19 2.04
N VAL A 374 16.12 12.51 1.72
CA VAL A 374 16.19 11.04 1.75
C VAL A 374 15.91 10.53 3.17
N GLY A 375 15.15 9.44 3.29
CA GLY A 375 14.69 8.89 4.58
C GLY A 375 13.46 9.59 5.17
N SER A 376 12.96 10.66 4.52
CA SER A 376 11.70 11.28 4.88
C SER A 376 10.56 10.72 4.03
N VAL A 377 9.43 10.44 4.65
CA VAL A 377 8.18 10.10 3.97
C VAL A 377 7.46 11.32 3.37
N GLY A 378 8.15 12.47 3.36
CA GLY A 378 7.63 13.73 2.84
C GLY A 378 6.83 14.51 3.87
N VAL A 379 5.82 15.21 3.39
CA VAL A 379 4.93 16.07 4.17
C VAL A 379 3.50 15.56 4.09
N PRO A 380 2.59 15.97 5.00
CA PRO A 380 1.17 15.62 4.91
C PRO A 380 0.59 16.00 3.55
N VAL A 381 -0.22 15.11 2.95
CA VAL A 381 -0.95 15.42 1.72
C VAL A 381 -2.07 16.43 1.98
N PHE A 382 -2.74 16.92 0.93
CA PHE A 382 -3.82 17.91 1.06
C PHE A 382 -4.81 17.56 2.18
N ASP A 383 -5.20 18.57 2.96
CA ASP A 383 -6.21 18.50 4.02
C ASP A 383 -5.95 17.42 5.07
N THR A 384 -4.67 17.07 5.25
CA THR A 384 -4.21 16.10 6.25
C THR A 384 -3.45 16.82 7.35
N GLU A 385 -3.93 16.70 8.56
CA GLU A 385 -3.25 17.20 9.75
C GLU A 385 -2.47 16.07 10.41
N ILE A 386 -1.23 16.36 10.78
CA ILE A 386 -0.37 15.43 11.54
C ILE A 386 0.15 16.13 12.78
N GLU A 387 -0.03 15.49 13.92
CA GLU A 387 0.60 15.86 15.18
C GLU A 387 1.53 14.75 15.63
N ILE A 388 2.64 15.11 16.23
CA ILE A 388 3.56 14.19 16.88
C ILE A 388 3.47 14.48 18.37
N ARG A 389 2.93 13.51 19.13
CA ARG A 389 2.59 13.70 20.55
C ARG A 389 3.48 12.86 21.44
N ASP A 390 3.68 13.34 22.67
CA ASP A 390 4.43 12.61 23.69
C ASP A 390 3.68 11.30 24.05
N PRO A 391 4.29 10.12 23.90
CA PRO A 391 3.64 8.87 24.27
C PRO A 391 3.27 8.77 25.77
N SER A 392 3.93 9.54 26.65
CA SER A 392 3.66 9.58 28.09
C SER A 392 2.58 10.62 28.45
N ASP A 393 2.39 11.64 27.62
CA ASP A 393 1.34 12.66 27.74
C ASP A 393 0.72 12.94 26.35
N PRO A 394 -0.26 12.14 25.91
CA PRO A 394 -0.87 12.27 24.59
C PRO A 394 -1.55 13.62 24.32
N GLY A 395 -1.69 14.47 25.33
CA GLY A 395 -2.17 15.85 25.18
C GLY A 395 -1.09 16.83 24.73
N ALA A 396 0.18 16.47 24.89
CA ALA A 396 1.33 17.32 24.59
C ALA A 396 1.93 17.01 23.20
N ILE A 397 2.09 18.03 22.37
CA ILE A 397 2.82 17.93 21.09
C ILE A 397 4.31 18.08 21.40
N VAL A 398 5.15 17.16 20.89
CA VAL A 398 6.60 17.24 21.09
C VAL A 398 7.23 18.38 20.27
N PRO A 399 8.33 18.97 20.73
CA PRO A 399 9.10 19.94 19.96
C PRO A 399 9.58 19.39 18.61
N THR A 400 9.79 20.28 17.65
CA THR A 400 10.39 19.93 16.35
C THR A 400 11.74 19.23 16.54
N GLY A 401 11.93 18.12 15.83
CA GLY A 401 13.09 17.27 15.93
C GLY A 401 12.98 16.14 16.95
N GLU A 402 12.09 16.23 17.93
CA GLU A 402 11.87 15.19 18.92
C GLU A 402 10.95 14.09 18.40
N VAL A 403 11.12 12.88 18.97
CA VAL A 403 10.34 11.69 18.59
C VAL A 403 9.11 11.59 19.48
N GLY A 404 7.95 11.36 18.85
CA GLY A 404 6.69 11.08 19.51
C GLY A 404 5.81 10.16 18.68
N GLU A 405 4.62 9.86 19.17
CA GLU A 405 3.63 9.07 18.44
C GLU A 405 2.90 9.94 17.41
N LEU A 406 2.74 9.41 16.20
CA LEU A 406 2.10 10.10 15.08
C LEU A 406 0.58 9.96 15.15
N TYR A 407 -0.09 11.08 15.22
CA TYR A 407 -1.55 11.22 15.13
C TYR A 407 -1.89 11.87 13.79
N ALA A 408 -2.95 11.38 13.14
CA ALA A 408 -3.39 11.89 11.84
C ALA A 408 -4.88 12.21 11.84
N ARG A 409 -5.26 13.30 11.14
CA ARG A 409 -6.64 13.66 10.87
C ARG A 409 -6.79 14.13 9.43
N GLY A 410 -7.88 13.75 8.76
CA GLY A 410 -8.14 14.13 7.37
C GLY A 410 -9.33 13.40 6.78
N PRO A 411 -9.78 13.79 5.58
CA PRO A 411 -10.97 13.21 4.94
C PRO A 411 -10.79 11.74 4.54
N GLN A 412 -9.55 11.26 4.44
CA GLN A 412 -9.21 9.87 4.11
C GLN A 412 -9.20 8.92 5.30
N ILE A 413 -9.38 9.42 6.54
CA ILE A 413 -9.40 8.56 7.72
C ILE A 413 -10.65 7.68 7.70
N ALA A 414 -10.44 6.37 7.88
CA ALA A 414 -11.49 5.35 7.85
C ALA A 414 -12.48 5.48 9.02
N ASP A 415 -13.61 4.77 8.93
CA ASP A 415 -14.71 4.83 9.89
C ASP A 415 -14.54 3.87 11.10
N GLY A 416 -13.39 3.20 11.21
CA GLY A 416 -13.08 2.27 12.30
C GLY A 416 -13.00 0.81 11.85
N TYR A 417 -13.21 -0.11 12.79
CA TYR A 417 -13.13 -1.56 12.58
C TYR A 417 -14.51 -2.22 12.63
N LEU A 418 -14.79 -3.11 11.68
CA LEU A 418 -16.04 -3.85 11.62
C LEU A 418 -16.20 -4.75 12.85
N GLY A 419 -17.32 -4.60 13.58
CA GLY A 419 -17.61 -5.43 14.73
C GLY A 419 -16.73 -5.21 15.98
N HIS A 420 -15.81 -4.22 15.94
CA HIS A 420 -14.88 -3.96 17.03
C HIS A 420 -14.97 -2.52 17.59
N PRO A 421 -16.08 -2.14 18.26
CA PRO A 421 -16.28 -0.75 18.71
C PRO A 421 -15.25 -0.29 19.74
N GLU A 422 -14.78 -1.17 20.63
CA GLU A 422 -13.77 -0.83 21.64
C GLU A 422 -12.40 -0.52 20.99
N LEU A 423 -12.00 -1.31 20.00
CA LEU A 423 -10.77 -1.05 19.25
C LEU A 423 -10.89 0.22 18.40
N THR A 424 -12.06 0.46 17.82
CA THR A 424 -12.35 1.70 17.10
C THR A 424 -12.21 2.89 18.04
N ALA A 425 -12.84 2.89 19.21
CA ALA A 425 -12.73 3.96 20.19
C ALA A 425 -11.30 4.13 20.74
N ALA A 426 -10.49 3.07 20.77
CA ALA A 426 -9.10 3.15 21.20
C ALA A 426 -8.19 3.79 20.16
N GLN A 427 -8.42 3.54 18.87
CA GLN A 427 -7.54 3.97 17.79
C GLN A 427 -8.04 5.23 17.06
N PHE A 428 -9.36 5.45 17.00
CA PHE A 428 -9.98 6.65 16.42
C PHE A 428 -10.58 7.48 17.55
N ARG A 429 -9.83 8.49 18.01
CA ARG A 429 -10.17 9.23 19.22
C ARG A 429 -10.24 10.73 18.93
N ASP A 430 -11.36 11.34 19.28
CA ASP A 430 -11.57 12.80 19.11
C ASP A 430 -11.29 13.33 17.69
N GLY A 431 -11.63 12.52 16.67
CA GLY A 431 -11.38 12.82 15.25
C GLY A 431 -9.95 12.58 14.79
N TRP A 432 -9.08 12.02 15.65
CA TRP A 432 -7.71 11.64 15.32
C TRP A 432 -7.56 10.13 15.20
N LEU A 433 -6.80 9.71 14.20
CA LEU A 433 -6.28 8.36 14.09
C LEU A 433 -4.94 8.28 14.83
N LEU A 434 -4.86 7.40 15.82
CA LEU A 434 -3.63 7.00 16.50
C LEU A 434 -2.96 5.93 15.64
N THR A 435 -1.88 6.29 14.96
CA THR A 435 -1.27 5.37 13.99
C THR A 435 -0.49 4.23 14.65
N GLY A 436 -0.05 4.44 15.90
CA GLY A 436 0.87 3.56 16.60
C GLY A 436 2.28 3.56 16.02
N ASP A 437 2.59 4.51 15.14
CA ASP A 437 3.92 4.73 14.59
C ASP A 437 4.60 5.89 15.32
N LEU A 438 5.90 5.77 15.56
CA LEU A 438 6.74 6.82 16.11
C LEU A 438 7.36 7.61 14.97
N ALA A 439 7.35 8.93 15.10
CA ALA A 439 7.87 9.83 14.08
C ALA A 439 8.52 11.06 14.70
N ARG A 440 9.29 11.78 13.90
CA ARG A 440 9.74 13.15 14.18
C ARG A 440 9.45 14.04 12.97
N ARG A 441 9.36 15.34 13.22
CA ARG A 441 9.20 16.37 12.18
C ARG A 441 10.41 17.29 12.19
N ASP A 442 10.93 17.63 11.01
CA ASP A 442 11.98 18.64 10.89
C ASP A 442 11.41 20.08 10.80
N GLU A 443 12.30 21.08 10.78
CA GLU A 443 11.93 22.50 10.67
C GLU A 443 11.20 22.85 9.37
N ARG A 444 11.37 22.03 8.31
CA ARG A 444 10.73 22.19 7.01
C ARG A 444 9.39 21.46 6.91
N GLY A 445 8.97 20.79 7.99
CA GLY A 445 7.72 20.03 8.05
C GLY A 445 7.80 18.61 7.50
N ASN A 446 8.98 18.15 7.07
CA ASN A 446 9.14 16.76 6.62
C ASN A 446 9.00 15.79 7.79
N ILE A 447 8.31 14.67 7.54
CA ILE A 447 8.05 13.62 8.52
C ILE A 447 9.05 12.47 8.30
N TYR A 448 9.57 11.95 9.39
CA TYR A 448 10.46 10.79 9.42
C TYR A 448 9.84 9.73 10.33
N ILE A 449 9.58 8.54 9.80
CA ILE A 449 9.08 7.42 10.59
C ILE A 449 10.27 6.75 11.27
N VAL A 450 10.24 6.68 12.59
CA VAL A 450 11.32 6.12 13.41
C VAL A 450 11.08 4.65 13.74
N GLY A 451 9.81 4.23 13.78
CA GLY A 451 9.44 2.86 14.08
C GLY A 451 8.01 2.72 14.56
N ARG A 452 7.70 1.57 15.15
CA ARG A 452 6.42 1.29 15.80
C ARG A 452 6.52 1.51 17.30
N ALA A 453 5.53 2.14 17.91
CA ALA A 453 5.50 2.34 19.36
C ALA A 453 5.63 0.99 20.13
N LYS A 454 4.96 -0.06 19.66
CA LYS A 454 5.02 -1.42 20.23
C LYS A 454 6.30 -2.21 19.93
N ASP A 455 7.13 -1.75 18.96
CA ASP A 455 8.41 -2.35 18.64
C ASP A 455 9.59 -1.61 19.31
N MET A 456 9.31 -0.44 19.90
CA MET A 456 10.28 0.29 20.73
C MET A 456 10.71 -0.57 21.92
N LEU A 457 11.98 -0.63 22.16
CA LEU A 457 12.58 -1.37 23.26
C LEU A 457 12.82 -0.46 24.44
N ILE A 458 12.68 -1.00 25.65
CA ILE A 458 13.05 -0.29 26.88
C ILE A 458 14.26 -0.99 27.48
N TYR A 459 15.44 -0.39 27.31
CA TYR A 459 16.69 -0.87 27.89
C TYR A 459 17.09 0.01 29.07
N LYS A 460 17.08 -0.52 30.29
CA LYS A 460 17.43 0.22 31.52
C LYS A 460 16.71 1.57 31.66
N GLY A 461 15.44 1.63 31.24
CA GLY A 461 14.61 2.84 31.28
C GLY A 461 14.81 3.80 30.08
N TYR A 462 15.68 3.48 29.14
CA TYR A 462 15.87 4.27 27.92
C TYR A 462 15.11 3.67 26.75
N ASN A 463 14.48 4.52 25.95
CA ASN A 463 13.85 4.12 24.69
C ASN A 463 14.92 3.85 23.63
N VAL A 464 14.84 2.68 22.99
CA VAL A 464 15.68 2.30 21.87
C VAL A 464 14.76 1.98 20.68
N TYR A 465 15.07 2.59 19.55
CA TYR A 465 14.26 2.51 18.34
C TYR A 465 14.90 1.55 17.33
N PRO A 466 14.33 0.36 17.08
CA PRO A 466 14.90 -0.64 16.17
C PRO A 466 15.18 -0.11 14.77
N GLY A 467 14.30 0.73 14.22
CA GLY A 467 14.46 1.30 12.88
C GLY A 467 15.77 2.08 12.71
N GLN A 468 16.18 2.84 13.73
CA GLN A 468 17.44 3.57 13.72
C GLN A 468 18.65 2.62 13.64
N LEU A 469 18.59 1.50 14.35
CA LEU A 469 19.66 0.50 14.34
C LEU A 469 19.69 -0.27 13.01
N GLU A 470 18.55 -0.55 12.44
CA GLU A 470 18.40 -1.18 11.12
C GLU A 470 18.97 -0.29 10.02
N GLU A 471 18.71 1.02 10.08
CA GLU A 471 19.24 1.99 9.14
C GLU A 471 20.78 2.06 9.19
N ILE A 472 21.38 2.05 10.39
CA ILE A 472 22.84 2.00 10.56
C ILE A 472 23.39 0.67 10.03
N LEU A 473 22.77 -0.47 10.35
CA LEU A 473 23.18 -1.78 9.84
C LEU A 473 23.18 -1.82 8.31
N ALA A 474 22.17 -1.22 7.66
CA ALA A 474 22.06 -1.19 6.21
C ALA A 474 23.19 -0.42 5.51
N THR A 475 23.93 0.45 6.23
CA THR A 475 25.12 1.13 5.68
C THR A 475 26.36 0.25 5.62
N HIS A 476 26.35 -0.93 6.26
CA HIS A 476 27.49 -1.83 6.25
C HIS A 476 27.51 -2.73 5.00
N PRO A 477 28.64 -2.86 4.29
CA PRO A 477 28.71 -3.59 3.00
C PRO A 477 28.35 -5.08 3.09
N SER A 478 28.44 -5.68 4.28
CA SER A 478 28.08 -7.09 4.52
C SER A 478 26.59 -7.31 4.76
N VAL A 479 25.76 -6.27 4.79
CA VAL A 479 24.33 -6.35 5.13
C VAL A 479 23.47 -6.15 3.88
N ALA A 480 22.71 -7.17 3.49
CA ALA A 480 21.69 -7.06 2.45
C ALA A 480 20.34 -6.62 3.02
N GLN A 481 19.98 -7.17 4.19
CA GLN A 481 18.76 -6.81 4.92
C GLN A 481 18.99 -7.01 6.42
N SER A 482 18.32 -6.23 7.25
CA SER A 482 18.36 -6.41 8.70
C SER A 482 17.00 -6.16 9.36
N ALA A 483 16.81 -6.76 10.52
CA ALA A 483 15.69 -6.48 11.42
C ALA A 483 16.19 -6.54 12.86
N VAL A 484 15.84 -5.56 13.67
CA VAL A 484 16.17 -5.52 15.09
C VAL A 484 14.93 -5.76 15.93
N ILE A 485 15.03 -6.66 16.89
CA ILE A 485 13.98 -6.97 17.85
C ILE A 485 14.44 -6.77 19.28
N GLY A 486 13.50 -6.53 20.20
CA GLY A 486 13.72 -6.60 21.64
C GLY A 486 13.66 -8.05 22.13
N VAL A 487 14.63 -8.41 22.94
CA VAL A 487 14.68 -9.70 23.64
C VAL A 487 14.75 -9.43 25.14
N PRO A 488 13.88 -10.06 25.95
CA PRO A 488 13.89 -9.88 27.41
C PRO A 488 15.25 -10.22 28.02
N ALA A 489 15.77 -9.34 28.89
CA ALA A 489 17.09 -9.47 29.53
C ALA A 489 17.04 -9.14 31.04
N GLY A 490 16.06 -9.68 31.76
CA GLY A 490 15.90 -9.52 33.20
C GLY A 490 15.80 -8.05 33.63
N ASP A 491 16.62 -7.63 34.59
CA ASP A 491 16.62 -6.26 35.14
C ASP A 491 17.00 -5.17 34.12
N ALA A 492 17.56 -5.54 32.99
CA ALA A 492 17.86 -4.60 31.91
C ALA A 492 16.65 -4.26 31.04
N GLY A 493 15.52 -4.94 31.25
CA GLY A 493 14.35 -4.83 30.38
C GLY A 493 14.53 -5.65 29.11
N GLU A 494 14.71 -5.00 27.97
CA GLU A 494 14.94 -5.65 26.68
C GLU A 494 16.29 -5.23 26.09
N ILE A 495 17.00 -6.17 25.46
CA ILE A 495 18.21 -5.89 24.68
C ILE A 495 17.93 -5.89 23.18
N PRO A 496 18.56 -5.00 22.39
CA PRO A 496 18.46 -5.03 20.94
C PRO A 496 19.25 -6.21 20.36
N VAL A 497 18.55 -7.06 19.58
CA VAL A 497 19.11 -8.21 18.87
C VAL A 497 18.84 -8.04 17.38
N ALA A 498 19.89 -8.12 16.54
CA ALA A 498 19.78 -7.98 15.09
C ALA A 498 19.72 -9.35 14.40
N TYR A 499 18.79 -9.46 13.44
CA TYR A 499 18.77 -10.52 12.45
C TYR A 499 19.24 -9.94 11.12
N VAL A 500 20.25 -10.55 10.50
CA VAL A 500 20.92 -10.02 9.32
C VAL A 500 20.92 -11.05 8.20
N VAL A 501 20.47 -10.63 7.01
CA VAL A 501 20.70 -11.33 5.75
C VAL A 501 22.00 -10.78 5.17
N PRO A 502 23.07 -11.59 5.04
CA PRO A 502 24.33 -11.10 4.52
C PRO A 502 24.29 -10.86 3.01
N THR A 503 25.12 -9.94 2.52
CA THR A 503 25.33 -9.76 1.06
C THR A 503 26.01 -11.00 0.47
N THR A 504 25.79 -11.24 -0.84
CA THR A 504 26.42 -12.35 -1.56
C THR A 504 27.96 -12.28 -1.45
N GLY A 505 28.54 -13.36 -0.98
CA GLY A 505 30.01 -13.48 -0.77
C GLY A 505 30.47 -13.12 0.63
N THR A 506 29.62 -12.62 1.51
CA THR A 506 29.92 -12.42 2.93
C THR A 506 29.83 -13.74 3.68
N VAL A 507 30.84 -14.02 4.50
CA VAL A 507 30.86 -15.21 5.39
C VAL A 507 30.11 -14.84 6.68
N PRO A 508 29.01 -15.56 7.02
CA PRO A 508 28.23 -15.28 8.23
C PRO A 508 28.87 -15.92 9.47
N ASP A 509 30.01 -15.39 9.90
CA ASP A 509 30.79 -15.88 11.03
C ASP A 509 30.84 -14.92 12.20
N ALA A 510 31.58 -15.28 13.24
CA ALA A 510 31.72 -14.49 14.46
C ALA A 510 32.48 -13.17 14.21
N ASP A 511 33.45 -13.15 13.30
CA ASP A 511 34.22 -11.96 12.97
C ASP A 511 33.34 -10.93 12.25
N THR A 512 32.50 -11.38 11.32
CA THR A 512 31.52 -10.52 10.64
C THR A 512 30.48 -9.97 11.64
N ALA A 513 30.02 -10.81 12.59
CA ALA A 513 29.08 -10.36 13.62
C ALA A 513 29.72 -9.29 14.52
N GLU A 514 30.98 -9.44 14.92
CA GLU A 514 31.71 -8.44 15.71
C GLU A 514 31.87 -7.12 14.95
N GLN A 515 32.22 -7.16 13.67
CA GLN A 515 32.28 -5.97 12.80
C GLN A 515 30.96 -5.21 12.76
N LEU A 516 29.82 -5.91 12.65
CA LEU A 516 28.49 -5.30 12.66
C LEU A 516 28.15 -4.68 14.01
N LEU A 517 28.48 -5.35 15.12
CA LEU A 517 28.29 -4.80 16.46
C LEU A 517 29.11 -3.52 16.66
N ASP A 518 30.36 -3.52 16.24
CA ASP A 518 31.25 -2.36 16.34
C ASP A 518 30.79 -1.22 15.41
N HIS A 519 30.33 -1.54 14.21
CA HIS A 519 29.79 -0.57 13.27
C HIS A 519 28.60 0.20 13.86
N VAL A 520 27.66 -0.51 14.48
CA VAL A 520 26.55 0.13 15.17
C VAL A 520 27.03 0.88 16.41
N ALA A 521 27.90 0.27 17.21
CA ALA A 521 28.39 0.86 18.47
C ALA A 521 29.13 2.18 18.29
N ALA A 522 29.76 2.40 17.13
CA ALA A 522 30.44 3.64 16.78
C ALA A 522 29.52 4.83 16.51
N GLN A 523 28.20 4.55 16.22
CA GLN A 523 27.25 5.54 15.74
C GLN A 523 26.09 5.81 16.71
N VAL A 524 26.01 5.08 17.83
CA VAL A 524 24.90 5.20 18.78
C VAL A 524 25.37 5.34 20.21
N ALA A 525 24.49 5.81 21.09
CA ALA A 525 24.76 5.86 22.52
C ALA A 525 24.89 4.43 23.11
N PRO A 526 25.66 4.26 24.23
CA PRO A 526 25.89 2.93 24.81
C PRO A 526 24.65 2.10 25.11
N TYR A 527 23.54 2.73 25.43
CA TYR A 527 22.27 2.04 25.73
C TYR A 527 21.55 1.55 24.47
N GLN A 528 21.83 2.11 23.29
CA GLN A 528 21.21 1.77 22.02
C GLN A 528 21.92 0.62 21.27
N LYS A 529 23.13 0.24 21.70
CA LYS A 529 23.96 -0.75 21.00
C LYS A 529 23.22 -2.07 20.80
N VAL A 530 23.28 -2.61 19.59
CA VAL A 530 22.95 -4.02 19.32
C VAL A 530 23.82 -4.92 20.20
N ARG A 531 23.26 -5.96 20.79
CA ARG A 531 23.95 -6.89 21.70
C ARG A 531 24.28 -8.23 21.08
N GLU A 532 23.46 -8.65 20.11
CA GLU A 532 23.62 -9.93 19.42
C GLU A 532 23.32 -9.76 17.94
N VAL A 533 24.02 -10.50 17.09
CA VAL A 533 23.75 -10.59 15.65
C VAL A 533 23.50 -12.06 15.30
N HIS A 534 22.37 -12.32 14.64
CA HIS A 534 22.00 -13.63 14.11
C HIS A 534 21.91 -13.54 12.59
N PHE A 535 22.64 -14.39 11.89
CA PHE A 535 22.55 -14.48 10.44
C PHE A 535 21.40 -15.40 10.02
N THR A 536 20.71 -15.03 8.95
CA THR A 536 19.60 -15.78 8.37
C THR A 536 19.63 -15.65 6.84
N ASP A 537 19.12 -16.66 6.14
CA ASP A 537 19.01 -16.63 4.67
C ASP A 537 17.90 -15.67 4.18
N ALA A 538 16.88 -15.46 4.98
CA ALA A 538 15.79 -14.53 4.67
C ALA A 538 15.10 -14.05 5.95
N LEU A 539 14.55 -12.83 5.91
CA LEU A 539 13.66 -12.30 6.95
C LEU A 539 12.20 -12.70 6.65
N PRO A 540 11.40 -13.08 7.67
CA PRO A 540 10.00 -13.37 7.46
C PRO A 540 9.24 -12.10 7.06
N THR A 541 8.50 -12.16 5.95
CA THR A 541 7.77 -11.03 5.39
C THR A 541 6.31 -11.35 5.14
N SER A 542 5.45 -10.33 5.23
CA SER A 542 4.06 -10.41 4.78
C SER A 542 3.98 -10.39 3.25
N ALA A 543 2.79 -10.70 2.68
CA ALA A 543 2.54 -10.57 1.25
C ALA A 543 2.78 -9.15 0.69
N ALA A 544 2.69 -8.12 1.53
CA ALA A 544 3.00 -6.74 1.18
C ALA A 544 4.51 -6.39 1.34
N GLY A 545 5.37 -7.37 1.64
CA GLY A 545 6.82 -7.18 1.81
C GLY A 545 7.23 -6.60 3.16
N LYS A 546 6.33 -6.53 4.15
CA LYS A 546 6.64 -6.01 5.49
C LYS A 546 7.27 -7.09 6.36
N ILE A 547 8.40 -6.79 7.01
CA ILE A 547 9.09 -7.70 7.94
C ILE A 547 8.19 -8.02 9.15
N LEU A 548 8.05 -9.31 9.47
CA LEU A 548 7.22 -9.82 10.55
C LEU A 548 8.07 -10.02 11.82
N LYS A 549 8.39 -8.93 12.53
CA LYS A 549 9.22 -8.95 13.76
C LYS A 549 8.63 -9.84 14.86
N THR A 550 7.31 -10.02 14.88
CA THR A 550 6.63 -10.95 15.82
C THR A 550 7.04 -12.41 15.60
N GLU A 551 7.30 -12.81 14.35
CA GLU A 551 7.81 -14.15 14.05
C GLU A 551 9.27 -14.29 14.48
N LEU A 552 10.09 -13.26 14.27
CA LEU A 552 11.46 -13.25 14.76
C LEU A 552 11.51 -13.39 16.29
N ARG A 553 10.69 -12.62 17.02
CA ARG A 553 10.59 -12.74 18.50
C ARG A 553 10.14 -14.14 18.95
N ARG A 554 9.11 -14.71 18.30
CA ARG A 554 8.61 -16.06 18.63
C ARG A 554 9.64 -17.15 18.38
N ASN A 555 10.44 -17.01 17.33
CA ASN A 555 11.41 -17.99 16.91
C ASN A 555 12.83 -17.74 17.47
N HIS A 556 13.00 -16.62 18.19
CA HIS A 556 14.29 -16.30 18.79
C HIS A 556 14.73 -17.39 19.79
N ARG A 557 15.93 -17.91 19.57
CA ARG A 557 16.60 -18.81 20.52
C ARG A 557 17.84 -18.06 21.00
N PRO A 558 18.03 -17.90 22.33
CA PRO A 558 19.25 -17.29 22.86
C PRO A 558 20.46 -18.02 22.32
N ALA A 559 21.51 -17.26 21.99
CA ALA A 559 22.78 -17.87 21.65
C ALA A 559 23.22 -18.74 22.82
N VAL A 560 23.48 -20.02 22.56
CA VAL A 560 24.00 -20.94 23.59
C VAL A 560 25.35 -20.39 23.99
N SER A 561 25.44 -19.77 25.17
CA SER A 561 26.72 -19.36 25.75
C SER A 561 27.59 -20.60 25.88
N ARG A 562 28.65 -20.66 25.08
CA ARG A 562 29.74 -21.61 25.23
C ARG A 562 30.67 -21.18 26.31
#